data_9e17e15794f43f8bf72704a51c69c956
#
_entry.id   9e17e15794f43f8bf72704a51c69c956
#
_cell.length_a   1.000
_cell.length_b   1.000
_cell.length_c   1.000
_cell.angle_alpha   90.00
_cell.angle_beta   90.00
_cell.angle_gamma   90.00
#
_symmetry.space_group_name_H-M   'P 1'
#
loop_
_entity.id
_entity.type
_entity.pdbx_description
1 polymer ?
#
loop_
_entity_poly.entity_id
_entity_poly.type
_entity_poly.pdbx_seq_one_letter_code
_entity_poly.pdbx_strand_id
1 'polypeptide(L)'
;MRMRIGGLQKVTLLDYPGKVACTVFLPGCNLRCPFCHNPALVLPNRETDGLSTEKLLAFLETRRGKLDGVCVTGGEPTLYEDLPALLRQIRALGFAVKLDTNGTNPDMLEALAQEGLLDYAAMDIKNSPDRYAETCGGVDLLGPVKRSAALLMAGAVDYEFRTTVCAPLHTPEEMAGIGRWLKGAKHYFLQPFVDSGELVGSGMKPLTKEEIEALRDSVLPDIPSTQIRGQ
;
A
#
# COMPACT_ATOMS: atom_id res chain seq x y z
N MET A 1 2.02 6.50 -21.75
CA MET A 1 1.45 5.12 -21.83
C MET A 1 0.02 5.20 -21.32
N ARG A 2 -1.00 4.72 -22.06
CA ARG A 2 -2.38 4.75 -21.55
C ARG A 2 -2.47 3.85 -20.31
N MET A 3 -3.03 4.39 -19.21
CA MET A 3 -3.25 3.64 -17.98
C MET A 3 -4.17 2.45 -18.24
N ARG A 4 -3.77 1.26 -17.75
CA ARG A 4 -4.58 0.05 -17.77
C ARG A 4 -4.92 -0.36 -16.34
N ILE A 5 -6.12 -0.83 -16.13
CA ILE A 5 -6.57 -1.37 -14.85
C ILE A 5 -6.28 -2.87 -14.87
N GLY A 6 -5.33 -3.35 -14.07
CA GLY A 6 -4.95 -4.76 -14.01
C GLY A 6 -5.98 -5.66 -13.32
N GLY A 7 -6.84 -5.07 -12.48
CA GLY A 7 -7.91 -5.79 -11.77
C GLY A 7 -8.92 -4.84 -11.14
N LEU A 8 -10.11 -5.35 -10.87
CA LEU A 8 -11.18 -4.63 -10.17
C LEU A 8 -11.91 -5.57 -9.22
N GLN A 9 -11.77 -5.33 -7.92
CA GLN A 9 -12.65 -5.90 -6.91
C GLN A 9 -13.85 -4.98 -6.73
N LYS A 10 -15.02 -5.43 -7.15
CA LYS A 10 -16.22 -4.57 -7.28
C LYS A 10 -16.79 -4.08 -5.96
N VAL A 11 -16.54 -4.80 -4.86
CA VAL A 11 -16.95 -4.44 -3.49
C VAL A 11 -15.93 -4.96 -2.51
N THR A 12 -15.53 -4.12 -1.56
CA THR A 12 -14.69 -4.48 -0.41
C THR A 12 -15.19 -3.76 0.84
N LEU A 13 -15.07 -4.43 1.99
CA LEU A 13 -15.31 -3.88 3.33
C LEU A 13 -14.01 -3.76 4.14
N LEU A 14 -12.87 -4.18 3.55
CA LEU A 14 -11.59 -4.31 4.24
C LEU A 14 -10.55 -3.29 3.77
N ASP A 15 -10.58 -2.94 2.47
CA ASP A 15 -9.49 -2.16 1.87
C ASP A 15 -9.60 -0.66 2.16
N TYR A 16 -10.76 -0.17 2.59
CA TYR A 16 -10.95 1.24 2.95
C TYR A 16 -11.59 1.34 4.35
N PRO A 17 -10.85 1.78 5.38
CA PRO A 17 -11.38 1.86 6.75
C PRO A 17 -12.69 2.64 6.84
N GLY A 18 -13.73 2.00 7.41
CA GLY A 18 -15.04 2.62 7.65
C GLY A 18 -15.89 2.91 6.41
N LYS A 19 -15.52 2.39 5.23
CA LYS A 19 -16.24 2.63 3.98
C LYS A 19 -16.52 1.33 3.23
N VAL A 20 -17.67 1.28 2.58
CA VAL A 20 -17.96 0.29 1.52
C VAL A 20 -17.31 0.80 0.24
N ALA A 21 -16.31 0.10 -0.27
CA ALA A 21 -15.51 0.58 -1.40
C ALA A 21 -15.40 -0.46 -2.51
N CYS A 22 -14.81 -0.08 -3.63
CA CYS A 22 -14.20 -1.02 -4.58
C CYS A 22 -12.69 -0.82 -4.61
N THR A 23 -11.96 -1.84 -5.07
CA THR A 23 -10.50 -1.79 -5.16
C THR A 23 -10.07 -1.91 -6.62
N VAL A 24 -9.27 -0.94 -7.06
CA VAL A 24 -8.72 -0.84 -8.41
C VAL A 24 -7.24 -1.18 -8.35
N PHE A 25 -6.80 -2.18 -9.10
CA PHE A 25 -5.42 -2.63 -9.13
C PHE A 25 -4.72 -2.13 -10.38
N LEU A 26 -3.67 -1.31 -10.22
CA LEU A 26 -2.83 -0.84 -11.31
C LEU A 26 -1.59 -1.73 -11.45
N PRO A 27 -1.27 -2.23 -12.66
CA PRO A 27 -0.10 -3.07 -12.88
C PRO A 27 1.20 -2.24 -12.87
N GLY A 28 2.32 -2.92 -12.64
CA GLY A 28 3.65 -2.33 -12.59
C GLY A 28 4.06 -1.90 -11.19
N CYS A 29 5.30 -2.23 -10.84
CA CYS A 29 5.93 -1.84 -9.57
C CYS A 29 7.43 -1.65 -9.81
N ASN A 30 8.02 -0.72 -9.10
CA ASN A 30 9.47 -0.46 -9.11
C ASN A 30 10.25 -1.24 -8.05
N LEU A 31 9.56 -2.00 -7.18
CA LEU A 31 10.17 -2.88 -6.20
C LEU A 31 10.01 -4.35 -6.60
N ARG A 32 10.86 -5.23 -6.01
CA ARG A 32 10.85 -6.68 -6.22
C ARG A 32 10.89 -7.42 -4.89
N CYS A 33 9.97 -7.04 -3.98
CA CYS A 33 9.89 -7.65 -2.65
C CYS A 33 9.65 -9.15 -2.79
N PRO A 34 10.45 -10.03 -2.17
CA PRO A 34 10.36 -11.48 -2.34
C PRO A 34 9.03 -12.05 -1.85
N PHE A 35 8.41 -11.42 -0.85
CA PHE A 35 7.11 -11.81 -0.28
C PHE A 35 5.90 -11.25 -1.04
N CYS A 36 6.10 -10.57 -2.17
CA CYS A 36 4.99 -10.03 -2.93
C CYS A 36 4.18 -11.17 -3.55
N HIS A 37 2.90 -11.27 -3.16
CA HIS A 37 1.95 -12.29 -3.59
C HIS A 37 1.14 -11.90 -4.84
N ASN A 38 1.50 -10.79 -5.49
CA ASN A 38 0.88 -10.31 -6.73
C ASN A 38 1.88 -10.25 -7.90
N PRO A 39 2.56 -11.36 -8.25
CA PRO A 39 3.56 -11.35 -9.33
C PRO A 39 2.97 -10.92 -10.67
N ALA A 40 1.69 -11.20 -10.92
CA ALA A 40 0.99 -10.79 -12.13
C ALA A 40 0.90 -9.26 -12.29
N LEU A 41 0.83 -8.53 -11.18
CA LEU A 41 0.81 -7.06 -11.19
C LEU A 41 2.20 -6.43 -11.20
N VAL A 42 3.24 -7.17 -10.79
CA VAL A 42 4.59 -6.63 -10.57
C VAL A 42 5.55 -6.96 -11.71
N LEU A 43 5.43 -8.16 -12.29
CA LEU A 43 6.35 -8.63 -13.32
C LEU A 43 5.88 -8.21 -14.72
N PRO A 44 6.79 -7.67 -15.57
CA PRO A 44 6.43 -6.97 -16.81
C PRO A 44 5.83 -7.87 -17.90
N ASN A 45 5.95 -9.19 -17.81
CA ASN A 45 5.58 -10.13 -18.88
C ASN A 45 4.28 -10.89 -18.63
N ARG A 46 3.50 -10.53 -17.62
CA ARG A 46 2.18 -11.13 -17.42
C ARG A 46 1.13 -10.19 -18.01
N GLU A 47 0.61 -10.55 -19.17
CA GLU A 47 -0.53 -9.87 -19.78
C GLU A 47 -1.73 -10.02 -18.84
N THR A 48 -2.18 -8.92 -18.30
CA THR A 48 -3.51 -8.84 -17.68
C THR A 48 -4.47 -8.38 -18.76
N ASP A 49 -5.58 -9.09 -18.98
CA ASP A 49 -6.71 -8.60 -19.77
C ASP A 49 -7.32 -7.37 -19.08
N GLY A 50 -6.57 -6.27 -19.13
CA GLY A 50 -6.84 -5.08 -18.33
C GLY A 50 -8.14 -4.40 -18.73
N LEU A 51 -8.85 -3.89 -17.73
CA LEU A 51 -10.00 -3.01 -17.90
C LEU A 51 -9.50 -1.63 -18.34
N SER A 52 -10.19 -0.99 -19.29
CA SER A 52 -9.87 0.41 -19.64
C SER A 52 -10.41 1.38 -18.59
N THR A 53 -9.83 2.58 -18.52
CA THR A 53 -10.29 3.65 -17.62
C THR A 53 -11.75 4.00 -17.88
N GLU A 54 -12.19 4.03 -19.14
CA GLU A 54 -13.59 4.33 -19.52
C GLU A 54 -14.54 3.28 -18.96
N LYS A 55 -14.17 1.99 -19.01
CA LYS A 55 -14.99 0.90 -18.44
C LYS A 55 -15.03 0.96 -16.91
N LEU A 56 -13.91 1.34 -16.25
CA LEU A 56 -13.91 1.59 -14.81
C LEU A 56 -14.87 2.72 -14.44
N LEU A 57 -14.79 3.85 -15.11
CA LEU A 57 -15.67 5.01 -14.84
C LEU A 57 -17.14 4.69 -15.10
N ALA A 58 -17.46 3.96 -16.17
CA ALA A 58 -18.80 3.49 -16.44
C ALA A 58 -19.32 2.56 -15.33
N PHE A 59 -18.48 1.68 -14.80
CA PHE A 59 -18.82 0.87 -13.63
C PHE A 59 -19.08 1.75 -12.40
N LEU A 60 -18.21 2.70 -12.08
CA LEU A 60 -18.34 3.58 -10.93
C LEU A 60 -19.63 4.41 -11.01
N GLU A 61 -19.99 4.92 -12.19
CA GLU A 61 -21.26 5.64 -12.40
C GLU A 61 -22.47 4.81 -11.93
N THR A 62 -22.48 3.48 -12.20
CA THR A 62 -23.56 2.59 -11.73
C THR A 62 -23.54 2.34 -10.22
N ARG A 63 -22.48 2.77 -9.53
CA ARG A 63 -22.25 2.55 -8.09
C ARG A 63 -22.44 3.79 -7.23
N ARG A 64 -22.78 4.94 -7.82
CA ARG A 64 -23.11 6.16 -7.07
C ARG A 64 -24.23 5.88 -6.06
N GLY A 65 -24.02 6.34 -4.83
CA GLY A 65 -24.93 6.10 -3.70
C GLY A 65 -24.96 4.64 -3.17
N LYS A 66 -24.09 3.75 -3.69
CA LYS A 66 -23.98 2.35 -3.26
C LYS A 66 -22.59 2.03 -2.70
N LEU A 67 -21.56 2.72 -3.16
CA LEU A 67 -20.22 2.68 -2.62
C LEU A 67 -19.88 4.07 -2.08
N ASP A 68 -19.09 4.09 -1.00
CA ASP A 68 -18.60 5.31 -0.37
C ASP A 68 -17.27 5.77 -1.00
N GLY A 69 -16.47 4.83 -1.50
CA GLY A 69 -15.13 5.16 -1.97
C GLY A 69 -14.50 4.15 -2.93
N VAL A 70 -13.33 4.53 -3.39
CA VAL A 70 -12.46 3.73 -4.27
C VAL A 70 -11.08 3.64 -3.63
N CYS A 71 -10.58 2.42 -3.43
CA CYS A 71 -9.20 2.15 -3.09
C CYS A 71 -8.40 1.94 -4.38
N VAL A 72 -7.37 2.74 -4.61
CA VAL A 72 -6.45 2.60 -5.74
C VAL A 72 -5.15 2.00 -5.22
N THR A 73 -4.81 0.83 -5.73
CA THR A 73 -3.69 -0.02 -5.28
C THR A 73 -3.07 -0.76 -6.48
N GLY A 74 -2.36 -1.84 -6.26
CA GLY A 74 -1.84 -2.73 -7.31
C GLY A 74 -0.37 -3.06 -7.13
N GLY A 75 0.46 -2.77 -8.13
CA GLY A 75 1.90 -2.73 -7.99
C GLY A 75 2.31 -1.45 -7.25
N GLU A 76 2.56 -0.36 -7.97
CA GLU A 76 2.74 0.97 -7.39
C GLU A 76 2.00 2.02 -8.24
N PRO A 77 0.85 2.52 -7.73
CA PRO A 77 0.02 3.47 -8.47
C PRO A 77 0.73 4.80 -8.80
N THR A 78 1.61 5.27 -7.93
CA THR A 78 2.30 6.56 -8.08
C THR A 78 3.31 6.61 -9.24
N LEU A 79 3.54 5.48 -9.91
CA LEU A 79 4.35 5.41 -11.14
C LEU A 79 3.61 5.91 -12.38
N TYR A 80 2.29 6.06 -12.29
CA TYR A 80 1.48 6.53 -13.42
C TYR A 80 1.33 8.04 -13.40
N GLU A 81 1.87 8.70 -14.41
CA GLU A 81 1.73 10.16 -14.59
C GLU A 81 0.25 10.59 -14.72
N ASP A 82 -0.59 9.72 -15.26
CA ASP A 82 -2.03 9.94 -15.43
C ASP A 82 -2.85 9.70 -14.15
N LEU A 83 -2.23 9.28 -13.03
CA LEU A 83 -2.94 9.00 -11.79
C LEU A 83 -3.78 10.18 -11.29
N PRO A 84 -3.28 11.44 -11.26
CA PRO A 84 -4.09 12.59 -10.85
C PRO A 84 -5.36 12.76 -11.68
N ALA A 85 -5.26 12.53 -13.00
CA ALA A 85 -6.40 12.64 -13.90
C ALA A 85 -7.49 11.58 -13.61
N LEU A 86 -7.09 10.35 -13.32
CA LEU A 86 -8.00 9.29 -12.88
C LEU A 86 -8.69 9.66 -11.56
N LEU A 87 -7.92 10.11 -10.55
CA LEU A 87 -8.47 10.44 -9.24
C LEU A 87 -9.44 11.63 -9.30
N ARG A 88 -9.17 12.64 -10.12
CA ARG A 88 -10.12 13.75 -10.35
C ARG A 88 -11.46 13.23 -10.92
N GLN A 89 -11.43 12.28 -11.85
CA GLN A 89 -12.64 11.69 -12.43
C GLN A 89 -13.41 10.86 -11.39
N ILE A 90 -12.72 10.08 -10.56
CA ILE A 90 -13.32 9.32 -9.45
C ILE A 90 -14.01 10.28 -8.46
N ARG A 91 -13.33 11.36 -8.06
CA ARG A 91 -13.89 12.37 -7.15
C ARG A 91 -15.07 13.13 -7.76
N ALA A 92 -15.03 13.42 -9.06
CA ALA A 92 -16.14 14.07 -9.77
C ALA A 92 -17.43 13.20 -9.76
N LEU A 93 -17.29 11.87 -9.62
CA LEU A 93 -18.41 10.94 -9.42
C LEU A 93 -18.92 10.91 -7.98
N GLY A 94 -18.26 11.61 -7.04
CA GLY A 94 -18.66 11.72 -5.63
C GLY A 94 -18.06 10.65 -4.70
N PHE A 95 -17.04 9.88 -5.13
CA PHE A 95 -16.39 8.87 -4.30
C PHE A 95 -15.23 9.45 -3.50
N ALA A 96 -15.08 9.00 -2.26
CA ALA A 96 -13.85 9.16 -1.51
C ALA A 96 -12.72 8.31 -2.12
N VAL A 97 -11.48 8.78 -2.03
CA VAL A 97 -10.32 8.13 -2.61
C VAL A 97 -9.32 7.71 -1.54
N LYS A 98 -8.97 6.42 -1.53
CA LYS A 98 -7.85 5.88 -0.79
C LYS A 98 -6.74 5.46 -1.76
N LEU A 99 -5.51 5.80 -1.43
CA LEU A 99 -4.32 5.36 -2.15
C LEU A 99 -3.51 4.39 -1.29
N ASP A 100 -3.19 3.23 -1.84
CA ASP A 100 -2.16 2.34 -1.32
C ASP A 100 -0.88 2.56 -2.11
N THR A 101 0.24 2.80 -1.41
CA THR A 101 1.53 3.10 -2.04
C THR A 101 2.70 2.51 -1.28
N ASN A 102 3.78 2.21 -1.98
CA ASN A 102 5.05 1.85 -1.37
C ASN A 102 5.90 3.09 -0.97
N GLY A 103 5.40 4.30 -1.23
CA GLY A 103 6.02 5.56 -0.83
C GLY A 103 7.26 5.98 -1.63
N THR A 104 7.58 5.31 -2.73
CA THR A 104 8.80 5.61 -3.49
C THR A 104 8.71 6.86 -4.36
N ASN A 105 7.51 7.46 -4.48
CA ASN A 105 7.30 8.69 -5.25
C ASN A 105 6.68 9.80 -4.38
N PRO A 106 7.47 10.43 -3.50
CA PRO A 106 6.98 11.48 -2.61
C PRO A 106 6.43 12.71 -3.36
N ASP A 107 6.97 13.05 -4.53
CA ASP A 107 6.52 14.22 -5.28
C ASP A 107 5.09 14.01 -5.82
N MET A 108 4.77 12.82 -6.32
CA MET A 108 3.40 12.46 -6.71
C MET A 108 2.46 12.45 -5.49
N LEU A 109 2.88 11.84 -4.39
CA LEU A 109 2.07 11.79 -3.17
C LEU A 109 1.75 13.19 -2.64
N GLU A 110 2.74 14.08 -2.63
CA GLU A 110 2.60 15.48 -2.22
C GLU A 110 1.62 16.23 -3.14
N ALA A 111 1.79 16.10 -4.46
CA ALA A 111 0.89 16.73 -5.43
C ALA A 111 -0.57 16.26 -5.26
N LEU A 112 -0.79 14.96 -5.09
CA LEU A 112 -2.12 14.40 -4.87
C LEU A 112 -2.77 14.92 -3.59
N ALA A 113 -1.99 15.03 -2.50
CA ALA A 113 -2.45 15.57 -1.23
C ALA A 113 -2.78 17.08 -1.33
N GLN A 114 -1.89 17.88 -1.95
CA GLN A 114 -2.09 19.32 -2.14
C GLN A 114 -3.31 19.64 -3.00
N GLU A 115 -3.59 18.84 -4.02
CA GLU A 115 -4.80 18.96 -4.86
C GLU A 115 -6.08 18.45 -4.17
N GLY A 116 -5.98 17.90 -2.96
CA GLY A 116 -7.13 17.31 -2.25
C GLY A 116 -7.72 16.08 -2.96
N LEU A 117 -6.90 15.33 -3.68
CA LEU A 117 -7.34 14.14 -4.42
C LEU A 117 -7.39 12.87 -3.57
N LEU A 118 -6.83 12.90 -2.37
CA LEU A 118 -6.81 11.79 -1.42
C LEU A 118 -7.59 12.14 -0.16
N ASP A 119 -8.41 11.20 0.30
CA ASP A 119 -9.04 11.26 1.61
C ASP A 119 -8.29 10.35 2.61
N TYR A 120 -7.55 9.35 2.12
CA TYR A 120 -6.77 8.43 2.94
C TYR A 120 -5.58 7.86 2.16
N ALA A 121 -4.46 7.66 2.85
CA ALA A 121 -3.28 6.99 2.30
C ALA A 121 -2.86 5.82 3.18
N ALA A 122 -2.67 4.63 2.61
CA ALA A 122 -2.01 3.52 3.27
C ALA A 122 -0.64 3.32 2.65
N MET A 123 0.40 3.54 3.44
CA MET A 123 1.77 3.42 2.96
C MET A 123 2.44 2.18 3.53
N ASP A 124 2.99 1.35 2.64
CA ASP A 124 3.70 0.15 3.03
C ASP A 124 5.15 0.47 3.41
N ILE A 125 5.52 0.16 4.65
CA ILE A 125 6.88 0.16 5.17
C ILE A 125 7.41 -1.26 5.06
N LYS A 126 8.45 -1.46 4.25
CA LYS A 126 8.88 -2.82 3.90
C LYS A 126 9.81 -3.44 4.94
N ASN A 127 10.67 -2.65 5.60
CA ASN A 127 11.54 -3.09 6.70
C ASN A 127 12.14 -1.87 7.43
N SER A 128 13.04 -2.13 8.40
CA SER A 128 13.90 -1.12 9.01
C SER A 128 14.76 -0.42 7.95
N PRO A 129 15.25 0.80 8.23
CA PRO A 129 16.14 1.51 7.31
C PRO A 129 17.36 0.69 6.89
N ASP A 130 17.91 -0.11 7.79
CA ASP A 130 19.15 -0.88 7.57
C ASP A 130 18.94 -2.07 6.62
N ARG A 131 17.73 -2.64 6.59
CA ARG A 131 17.36 -3.80 5.75
C ARG A 131 16.42 -3.45 4.60
N TYR A 132 16.14 -2.15 4.39
CA TYR A 132 15.12 -1.72 3.43
C TYR A 132 15.41 -2.16 2.00
N ALA A 133 16.62 -1.87 1.49
CA ALA A 133 17.02 -2.21 0.13
C ALA A 133 16.99 -3.73 -0.12
N GLU A 134 17.50 -4.53 0.81
CA GLU A 134 17.45 -5.99 0.74
C GLU A 134 16.02 -6.50 0.61
N THR A 135 15.13 -5.99 1.48
CA THR A 135 13.72 -6.37 1.50
C THR A 135 12.96 -5.95 0.24
N CYS A 136 13.43 -4.91 -0.44
CA CYS A 136 12.85 -4.40 -1.68
C CYS A 136 13.44 -5.03 -2.96
N GLY A 137 14.23 -6.10 -2.84
CA GLY A 137 14.87 -6.78 -3.98
C GLY A 137 16.14 -6.10 -4.47
N GLY A 138 16.88 -5.46 -3.56
CA GLY A 138 18.17 -4.79 -3.84
C GLY A 138 18.05 -3.35 -4.35
N VAL A 139 16.83 -2.80 -4.38
CA VAL A 139 16.60 -1.42 -4.85
C VAL A 139 16.67 -0.46 -3.67
N ASP A 140 17.62 0.48 -3.69
CA ASP A 140 17.74 1.51 -2.66
C ASP A 140 16.86 2.73 -3.00
N LEU A 141 15.68 2.76 -2.41
CA LEU A 141 14.72 3.88 -2.48
C LEU A 141 14.35 4.39 -1.08
N LEU A 142 15.18 4.13 -0.08
CA LEU A 142 14.90 4.53 1.31
C LEU A 142 14.74 6.05 1.46
N GLY A 143 15.54 6.85 0.75
CA GLY A 143 15.46 8.31 0.79
C GLY A 143 14.06 8.84 0.40
N PRO A 144 13.54 8.53 -0.79
CA PRO A 144 12.18 8.85 -1.20
C PRO A 144 11.11 8.33 -0.21
N VAL A 145 11.22 7.09 0.25
CA VAL A 145 10.27 6.49 1.19
C VAL A 145 10.23 7.26 2.52
N LYS A 146 11.39 7.69 3.05
CA LYS A 146 11.46 8.54 4.25
C LYS A 146 10.76 9.88 4.05
N ARG A 147 10.90 10.50 2.87
CA ARG A 147 10.19 11.75 2.54
C ARG A 147 8.67 11.55 2.53
N SER A 148 8.19 10.48 1.91
CA SER A 148 6.75 10.14 1.90
C SER A 148 6.21 9.89 3.29
N ALA A 149 6.95 9.14 4.13
CA ALA A 149 6.56 8.90 5.51
C ALA A 149 6.47 10.21 6.32
N ALA A 150 7.47 11.08 6.19
CA ALA A 150 7.48 12.39 6.86
C ALA A 150 6.30 13.28 6.40
N LEU A 151 5.98 13.28 5.10
CA LEU A 151 4.83 14.01 4.53
C LEU A 151 3.51 13.55 5.16
N LEU A 152 3.28 12.25 5.25
CA LEU A 152 2.08 11.70 5.87
C LEU A 152 2.02 12.00 7.36
N MET A 153 3.12 11.83 8.09
CA MET A 153 3.20 12.14 9.51
C MET A 153 2.98 13.63 9.83
N ALA A 154 3.33 14.51 8.89
CA ALA A 154 3.02 15.94 8.98
C ALA A 154 1.52 16.27 8.79
N GLY A 155 0.69 15.29 8.44
CA GLY A 155 -0.76 15.46 8.34
C GLY A 155 -1.25 15.95 6.98
N ALA A 156 -0.50 15.67 5.91
CA ALA A 156 -0.91 16.03 4.55
C ALA A 156 -2.24 15.36 4.14
N VAL A 157 -2.52 14.17 4.65
CA VAL A 157 -3.75 13.40 4.47
C VAL A 157 -3.90 12.43 5.64
N ASP A 158 -5.10 11.94 5.92
CA ASP A 158 -5.27 10.84 6.88
C ASP A 158 -4.58 9.58 6.37
N TYR A 159 -3.90 8.87 7.28
CA TYR A 159 -3.02 7.79 6.85
C TYR A 159 -2.90 6.62 7.83
N GLU A 160 -2.40 5.53 7.31
CA GLU A 160 -1.84 4.41 8.07
C GLU A 160 -0.51 3.97 7.46
N PHE A 161 0.40 3.45 8.29
CA PHE A 161 1.52 2.63 7.83
C PHE A 161 1.20 1.16 7.99
N ARG A 162 1.76 0.32 7.10
CA ARG A 162 1.58 -1.12 7.12
C ARG A 162 2.91 -1.83 6.87
N THR A 163 3.12 -2.96 7.52
CA THR A 163 4.21 -3.88 7.18
C THR A 163 3.67 -5.29 7.08
N THR A 164 3.84 -5.94 5.92
CA THR A 164 3.62 -7.38 5.78
C THR A 164 4.80 -8.10 6.39
N VAL A 165 4.57 -8.84 7.49
CA VAL A 165 5.62 -9.47 8.28
C VAL A 165 5.77 -10.95 7.93
N CYS A 166 7.01 -11.37 7.64
CA CYS A 166 7.37 -12.75 7.28
C CYS A 166 8.81 -13.09 7.71
N ALA A 167 9.06 -14.37 7.94
CA ALA A 167 10.42 -14.87 8.12
C ALA A 167 11.11 -15.10 6.75
N PRO A 168 12.44 -14.89 6.64
CA PRO A 168 13.38 -14.46 7.68
C PRO A 168 13.60 -12.94 7.74
N LEU A 169 12.76 -12.13 7.07
CA LEU A 169 13.01 -10.69 6.87
C LEU A 169 12.71 -9.84 8.11
N HIS A 170 11.73 -10.22 8.90
CA HIS A 170 11.24 -9.40 10.01
C HIS A 170 11.56 -10.08 11.34
N THR A 171 12.41 -9.43 12.13
CA THR A 171 12.80 -9.82 13.49
C THR A 171 12.36 -8.73 14.48
N PRO A 172 12.30 -8.99 15.79
CA PRO A 172 12.05 -7.96 16.79
C PRO A 172 12.99 -6.75 16.70
N GLU A 173 14.27 -6.97 16.35
CA GLU A 173 15.27 -5.91 16.18
C GLU A 173 14.91 -4.99 14.98
N GLU A 174 14.57 -5.60 13.83
CA GLU A 174 14.15 -4.88 12.63
C GLU A 174 12.87 -4.07 12.90
N MET A 175 11.91 -4.69 13.58
CA MET A 175 10.66 -4.00 13.92
C MET A 175 10.87 -2.85 14.89
N ALA A 176 11.75 -2.99 15.89
CA ALA A 176 12.16 -1.88 16.75
C ALA A 176 12.85 -0.76 15.93
N GLY A 177 13.61 -1.11 14.89
CA GLY A 177 14.19 -0.15 13.93
C GLY A 177 13.13 0.65 13.20
N ILE A 178 12.05 0.00 12.75
CA ILE A 178 10.88 0.68 12.16
C ILE A 178 10.21 1.59 13.20
N GLY A 179 9.99 1.09 14.43
CA GLY A 179 9.40 1.86 15.53
C GLY A 179 10.13 3.17 15.78
N ARG A 180 11.46 3.10 15.93
CA ARG A 180 12.31 4.30 16.11
C ARG A 180 12.19 5.27 14.94
N TRP A 181 12.16 4.77 13.70
CA TRP A 181 12.04 5.61 12.51
C TRP A 181 10.70 6.32 12.43
N LEU A 182 9.59 5.61 12.69
CA LEU A 182 8.23 6.11 12.57
C LEU A 182 7.65 6.59 13.91
N LYS A 183 8.48 6.92 14.87
CA LYS A 183 8.07 7.33 16.21
C LYS A 183 7.00 8.43 16.18
N GLY A 184 5.87 8.17 16.84
CA GLY A 184 4.73 9.07 16.88
C GLY A 184 3.76 8.94 15.70
N ALA A 185 3.90 7.92 14.84
CA ALA A 185 2.91 7.60 13.82
C ALA A 185 1.53 7.34 14.44
N LYS A 186 0.46 7.84 13.81
CA LYS A 186 -0.91 7.73 14.33
C LYS A 186 -1.45 6.31 14.24
N HIS A 187 -1.18 5.62 13.13
CA HIS A 187 -1.68 4.26 12.86
C HIS A 187 -0.59 3.43 12.20
N TYR A 188 -0.30 2.28 12.79
CA TYR A 188 0.61 1.30 12.22
C TYR A 188 0.05 -0.11 12.35
N PHE A 189 0.05 -0.85 11.25
CA PHE A 189 -0.51 -2.19 11.18
C PHE A 189 0.52 -3.22 10.73
N LEU A 190 0.65 -4.30 11.49
CA LEU A 190 1.35 -5.50 11.06
C LEU A 190 0.34 -6.39 10.33
N GLN A 191 0.70 -6.80 9.11
CA GLN A 191 -0.11 -7.70 8.30
C GLN A 191 0.60 -9.06 8.24
N PRO A 192 -0.01 -10.14 8.76
CA PRO A 192 0.56 -11.46 8.62
C PRO A 192 0.74 -11.82 7.15
N PHE A 193 1.92 -12.29 6.79
CA PHE A 193 2.16 -12.86 5.47
C PHE A 193 1.41 -14.17 5.31
N VAL A 194 0.76 -14.33 4.17
CA VAL A 194 0.11 -15.58 3.75
C VAL A 194 0.76 -16.02 2.45
N ASP A 195 1.26 -17.25 2.41
CA ASP A 195 1.80 -17.84 1.19
C ASP A 195 0.63 -18.22 0.26
N SER A 196 0.51 -17.51 -0.84
CA SER A 196 -0.50 -17.75 -1.88
C SER A 196 -0.08 -18.83 -2.89
N GLY A 197 1.13 -19.38 -2.77
CA GLY A 197 1.72 -20.31 -3.73
C GLY A 197 2.36 -19.63 -4.94
N GLU A 198 2.08 -18.35 -5.18
CA GLU A 198 2.71 -17.54 -6.24
C GLU A 198 3.38 -16.31 -5.61
N LEU A 199 4.70 -16.31 -5.49
CA LEU A 199 5.50 -15.21 -4.97
C LEU A 199 6.46 -14.66 -6.02
N VAL A 200 6.93 -13.42 -5.84
CA VAL A 200 7.99 -12.85 -6.67
C VAL A 200 9.34 -13.50 -6.35
N GLY A 201 9.58 -13.81 -5.07
CA GLY A 201 10.78 -14.50 -4.60
C GLY A 201 10.45 -15.85 -3.98
N SER A 202 11.40 -16.40 -3.23
CA SER A 202 11.29 -17.69 -2.54
C SER A 202 11.85 -17.64 -1.13
N GLY A 203 11.55 -18.67 -0.32
CA GLY A 203 12.10 -18.80 1.04
C GLY A 203 11.38 -17.99 2.11
N MET A 204 10.30 -17.30 1.75
CA MET A 204 9.47 -16.58 2.73
C MET A 204 8.53 -17.55 3.44
N LYS A 205 8.35 -17.35 4.74
CA LYS A 205 7.50 -18.20 5.58
C LYS A 205 6.57 -17.34 6.43
N PRO A 206 5.32 -17.80 6.63
CA PRO A 206 4.44 -17.20 7.63
C PRO A 206 5.07 -17.28 9.02
N LEU A 207 4.79 -16.31 9.86
CA LEU A 207 5.12 -16.29 11.27
C LEU A 207 3.96 -16.85 12.09
N THR A 208 4.26 -17.45 13.25
CA THR A 208 3.22 -17.85 14.21
C THR A 208 2.60 -16.62 14.85
N LYS A 209 1.47 -16.83 15.54
CA LYS A 209 0.79 -15.76 16.26
C LYS A 209 1.69 -15.13 17.31
N GLU A 210 2.39 -15.95 18.09
CA GLU A 210 3.31 -15.54 19.16
C GLU A 210 4.49 -14.74 18.59
N GLU A 211 5.02 -15.14 17.43
CA GLU A 211 6.08 -14.40 16.75
C GLU A 211 5.60 -13.03 16.30
N ILE A 212 4.40 -12.93 15.71
CA ILE A 212 3.82 -11.64 15.28
C ILE A 212 3.52 -10.73 16.46
N GLU A 213 3.02 -11.29 17.59
CA GLU A 213 2.83 -10.54 18.83
C GLU A 213 4.16 -10.00 19.38
N ALA A 214 5.23 -10.78 19.36
CA ALA A 214 6.57 -10.33 19.74
C ALA A 214 7.07 -9.19 18.82
N LEU A 215 6.83 -9.28 17.50
CA LEU A 215 7.14 -8.20 16.57
C LEU A 215 6.37 -6.91 16.91
N ARG A 216 5.06 -7.01 17.19
CA ARG A 216 4.24 -5.87 17.61
C ARG A 216 4.81 -5.23 18.89
N ASP A 217 5.11 -6.05 19.88
CA ASP A 217 5.58 -5.58 21.19
C ASP A 217 6.91 -4.84 21.11
N SER A 218 7.78 -5.18 20.15
CA SER A 218 9.02 -4.44 19.90
C SER A 218 8.80 -3.05 19.28
N VAL A 219 7.63 -2.78 18.70
CA VAL A 219 7.27 -1.48 18.12
C VAL A 219 6.51 -0.58 19.08
N LEU A 220 5.71 -1.15 19.99
CA LEU A 220 4.83 -0.43 20.91
C LEU A 220 5.50 0.71 21.70
N PRO A 221 6.79 0.63 22.14
CA PRO A 221 7.46 1.73 22.84
C PRO A 221 7.52 3.05 22.05
N ASP A 222 7.59 2.98 20.72
CA ASP A 222 7.67 4.15 19.84
C ASP A 222 6.34 4.47 19.16
N ILE A 223 5.50 3.46 18.88
CA ILE A 223 4.19 3.59 18.24
C ILE A 223 3.14 2.81 19.03
N PRO A 224 2.58 3.38 20.11
CA PRO A 224 1.60 2.67 20.98
C PRO A 224 0.31 2.24 20.28
N SER A 225 -0.01 2.83 19.13
CA SER A 225 -1.19 2.51 18.32
C SER A 225 -1.01 1.30 17.40
N THR A 226 0.13 0.60 17.46
CA THR A 226 0.44 -0.56 16.61
C THR A 226 -0.54 -1.71 16.85
N GLN A 227 -1.13 -2.21 15.77
CA GLN A 227 -2.10 -3.31 15.79
C GLN A 227 -1.71 -4.40 14.79
N ILE A 228 -2.21 -5.62 15.01
CA ILE A 228 -2.12 -6.73 14.05
C ILE A 228 -3.44 -6.78 13.30
N ARG A 229 -3.40 -6.70 11.96
CA ARG A 229 -4.59 -6.75 11.11
C ARG A 229 -4.95 -8.20 10.80
N GLY A 230 -6.25 -8.54 10.89
CA GLY A 230 -6.73 -9.89 10.56
C GLY A 230 -6.73 -10.88 11.74
N GLN A 231 -6.62 -10.38 12.96
CA GLN A 231 -6.88 -11.15 14.20
C GLN A 231 -8.20 -10.78 14.81
#